data_e93075df224cb949cb9b94a794204195
#
_entry.id   e93075df224cb949cb9b94a794204195
#
_cell.length_a   1.000
_cell.length_b   1.000
_cell.length_c   1.000
_cell.angle_alpha   90.00
_cell.angle_beta   90.00
_cell.angle_gamma   90.00
#
_symmetry.space_group_name_H-M   'P 1'
#
loop_
_entity.id
_entity.type
_entity.pdbx_description
1 polymer ?
#
loop_
_entity_poly.entity_id
_entity_poly.type
_entity_poly.pdbx_seq_one_letter_code
_entity_poly.pdbx_strand_id
1 'polypeptide(L)'
;MQTQLAPEYQNTADGQAAEAILRKCVHCGFCTATCPTYQLLGDELDGPRGRIYLMKQVLEGQTPTRATQMHLDRCLTCRNCESTCPSGVDYGHLVDIGRKLVDAKVPRPLGEQAVRWALKEGLPSPLFAPAMKLGQMVRPLLPQSLKNKVPVPQDAGAWPTRQHARKVLMLEGCVQPAMAPNINSATARVLDAAGVQVQVARKAGCCGAVKFHLNDQDGGKAEMRANIDAWWPYVEQGADALVMNASGCGVTVKEYGHILRDDPQYAAKAAHISALTRDLSELLPDLLPVLKTRLDGQAVGAQPALVFHPPCTLQHGQKLKGGVEAHLAALGFVVRIAANEAHLCCGSAGTYSVLNPALSYQLRDRKLGYLAPAANEVIISANIGCITHLQSGTATPVRHWVEVLDAALSATQSGFAA
;
A
#
# COMPACT_ATOMS: atom_id res chain seq x y z
N MET A 1 10.58 -26.87 -4.22
CA MET A 1 10.71 -27.64 -5.50
C MET A 1 12.19 -27.71 -5.88
N GLN A 2 12.61 -28.84 -6.46
CA GLN A 2 13.93 -28.91 -7.08
C GLN A 2 13.94 -28.01 -8.32
N THR A 3 14.98 -27.20 -8.47
CA THR A 3 15.14 -26.24 -9.56
C THR A 3 16.57 -26.31 -10.09
N GLN A 4 16.72 -26.29 -11.40
CA GLN A 4 18.01 -26.28 -12.07
C GLN A 4 18.10 -25.01 -12.92
N LEU A 5 18.78 -23.99 -12.39
CA LEU A 5 18.89 -22.70 -13.07
C LEU A 5 19.62 -22.86 -14.42
N ALA A 6 19.09 -22.17 -15.43
CA ALA A 6 19.81 -22.02 -16.71
C ALA A 6 21.11 -21.22 -16.51
N PRO A 7 22.15 -21.45 -17.35
CA PRO A 7 23.46 -20.82 -17.17
C PRO A 7 23.42 -19.29 -17.02
N GLU A 8 22.49 -18.64 -17.71
CA GLU A 8 22.30 -17.17 -17.66
C GLU A 8 21.85 -16.64 -16.28
N TYR A 9 21.28 -17.50 -15.41
CA TYR A 9 20.77 -17.12 -14.10
C TYR A 9 21.61 -17.63 -12.93
N GLN A 10 22.46 -18.65 -13.14
CA GLN A 10 23.20 -19.34 -12.07
C GLN A 10 24.04 -18.39 -11.20
N ASN A 11 24.67 -17.39 -11.82
CA ASN A 11 25.59 -16.45 -11.16
C ASN A 11 24.98 -15.05 -10.97
N THR A 12 23.64 -14.93 -11.05
CA THR A 12 22.95 -13.65 -10.82
C THR A 12 22.31 -13.61 -9.45
N ALA A 13 22.28 -12.44 -8.81
CA ALA A 13 21.62 -12.25 -7.52
C ALA A 13 20.13 -12.61 -7.60
N ASP A 14 19.44 -12.23 -8.68
CA ASP A 14 18.02 -12.57 -8.92
C ASP A 14 17.80 -14.08 -9.06
N GLY A 15 18.66 -14.77 -9.80
CA GLY A 15 18.58 -16.22 -9.98
C GLY A 15 18.77 -16.98 -8.68
N GLN A 16 19.80 -16.65 -7.92
CA GLN A 16 20.09 -17.27 -6.62
C GLN A 16 18.98 -17.01 -5.60
N ALA A 17 18.46 -15.77 -5.53
CA ALA A 17 17.34 -15.43 -4.67
C ALA A 17 16.07 -16.20 -5.07
N ALA A 18 15.75 -16.26 -6.37
CA ALA A 18 14.60 -17.00 -6.88
C ALA A 18 14.71 -18.50 -6.60
N GLU A 19 15.90 -19.12 -6.80
CA GLU A 19 16.12 -20.53 -6.48
C GLU A 19 15.91 -20.82 -5.00
N ALA A 20 16.44 -19.99 -4.11
CA ALA A 20 16.26 -20.13 -2.67
C ALA A 20 14.77 -20.08 -2.28
N ILE A 21 13.98 -19.21 -2.90
CA ILE A 21 12.53 -19.11 -2.66
C ILE A 21 11.81 -20.34 -3.24
N LEU A 22 12.14 -20.76 -4.47
CA LEU A 22 11.54 -21.92 -5.13
C LEU A 22 11.78 -23.21 -4.35
N ARG A 23 12.95 -23.39 -3.72
CA ARG A 23 13.28 -24.55 -2.89
C ARG A 23 12.36 -24.70 -1.68
N LYS A 24 11.82 -23.60 -1.13
CA LYS A 24 10.83 -23.63 -0.03
C LYS A 24 9.47 -24.18 -0.49
N CYS A 25 9.11 -24.07 -1.76
CA CYS A 25 7.79 -24.45 -2.26
C CYS A 25 7.66 -25.96 -2.42
N VAL A 26 6.69 -26.56 -1.73
CA VAL A 26 6.34 -27.99 -1.80
C VAL A 26 5.11 -28.28 -2.68
N HIS A 27 4.60 -27.26 -3.40
CA HIS A 27 3.46 -27.35 -4.32
C HIS A 27 2.14 -27.84 -3.70
N CYS A 28 1.93 -27.64 -2.39
CA CYS A 28 0.74 -28.15 -1.67
C CYS A 28 -0.60 -27.52 -2.09
N GLY A 29 -0.58 -26.32 -2.67
CA GLY A 29 -1.78 -25.64 -3.17
C GLY A 29 -2.55 -24.80 -2.15
N PHE A 30 -2.18 -24.73 -0.87
CA PHE A 30 -2.89 -23.90 0.13
C PHE A 30 -3.00 -22.43 -0.28
N CYS A 31 -2.02 -21.91 -1.00
CA CYS A 31 -2.01 -20.54 -1.49
C CYS A 31 -3.10 -20.23 -2.53
N THR A 32 -3.67 -21.22 -3.21
CA THR A 32 -4.72 -21.03 -4.22
C THR A 32 -6.05 -20.64 -3.56
N ALA A 33 -6.36 -21.20 -2.39
CA ALA A 33 -7.60 -20.94 -1.65
C ALA A 33 -7.76 -19.47 -1.26
N THR A 34 -6.65 -18.74 -1.07
CA THR A 34 -6.66 -17.33 -0.66
C THR A 34 -6.32 -16.36 -1.80
N CYS A 35 -6.09 -16.87 -3.01
CA CYS A 35 -5.72 -16.02 -4.15
C CYS A 35 -6.96 -15.44 -4.83
N PRO A 36 -7.14 -14.09 -4.82
CA PRO A 36 -8.34 -13.48 -5.38
C PRO A 36 -8.45 -13.66 -6.90
N THR A 37 -7.33 -13.69 -7.64
CA THR A 37 -7.37 -13.89 -9.10
C THR A 37 -7.65 -15.34 -9.48
N TYR A 38 -7.16 -16.30 -8.73
CA TYR A 38 -7.53 -17.70 -8.89
C TYR A 38 -9.03 -17.92 -8.63
N GLN A 39 -9.54 -17.34 -7.56
CA GLN A 39 -10.97 -17.46 -7.20
C GLN A 39 -11.90 -16.84 -8.24
N LEU A 40 -11.47 -15.76 -8.93
CA LEU A 40 -12.28 -15.15 -9.99
C LEU A 40 -12.22 -15.89 -11.33
N LEU A 41 -11.06 -16.42 -11.68
CA LEU A 41 -10.77 -16.92 -13.04
C LEU A 41 -10.85 -18.45 -13.12
N GLY A 42 -10.66 -19.17 -12.00
CA GLY A 42 -10.59 -20.63 -11.98
C GLY A 42 -9.39 -21.23 -12.71
N ASP A 43 -8.46 -20.38 -13.18
CA ASP A 43 -7.26 -20.82 -13.93
C ASP A 43 -6.09 -20.98 -12.97
N GLU A 44 -5.46 -22.16 -12.99
CA GLU A 44 -4.30 -22.48 -12.16
C GLU A 44 -3.13 -21.51 -12.42
N LEU A 45 -2.92 -21.09 -13.67
CA LEU A 45 -1.86 -20.15 -14.03
C LEU A 45 -2.12 -18.73 -13.52
N ASP A 46 -3.35 -18.41 -13.14
CA ASP A 46 -3.72 -17.17 -12.44
C ASP A 46 -3.68 -17.30 -10.90
N GLY A 47 -3.25 -18.47 -10.40
CA GLY A 47 -2.98 -18.77 -9.01
C GLY A 47 -1.49 -18.66 -8.64
N PRO A 48 -1.14 -18.58 -7.34
CA PRO A 48 0.26 -18.49 -6.93
C PRO A 48 1.08 -19.71 -7.31
N ARG A 49 0.51 -20.92 -7.16
CA ARG A 49 1.17 -22.18 -7.49
C ARG A 49 1.51 -22.26 -8.97
N GLY A 50 0.58 -21.96 -9.85
CA GLY A 50 0.82 -21.94 -11.29
C GLY A 50 1.83 -20.88 -11.72
N ARG A 51 1.73 -19.67 -11.13
CA ARG A 51 2.72 -18.60 -11.37
C ARG A 51 4.12 -18.98 -10.90
N ILE A 52 4.26 -19.66 -9.76
CA ILE A 52 5.54 -20.22 -9.29
C ILE A 52 6.09 -21.19 -10.34
N TYR A 53 5.24 -22.05 -10.91
CA TYR A 53 5.64 -22.99 -11.94
C TYR A 53 6.09 -22.27 -13.22
N LEU A 54 5.36 -21.26 -13.68
CA LEU A 54 5.76 -20.45 -14.83
C LEU A 54 7.12 -19.78 -14.63
N MET A 55 7.35 -19.17 -13.47
CA MET A 55 8.62 -18.53 -13.14
C MET A 55 9.77 -19.53 -13.05
N LYS A 56 9.51 -20.73 -12.49
CA LYS A 56 10.48 -21.83 -12.47
C LYS A 56 10.89 -22.23 -13.90
N GLN A 57 9.93 -22.41 -14.82
CA GLN A 57 10.22 -22.74 -16.20
C GLN A 57 11.13 -21.71 -16.88
N VAL A 58 10.85 -20.41 -16.66
CA VAL A 58 11.70 -19.32 -17.20
C VAL A 58 13.11 -19.38 -16.63
N LEU A 59 13.24 -19.60 -15.33
CA LEU A 59 14.55 -19.72 -14.65
C LEU A 59 15.32 -20.98 -15.08
N GLU A 60 14.64 -22.01 -15.55
CA GLU A 60 15.22 -23.24 -16.11
C GLU A 60 15.50 -23.13 -17.62
N GLY A 61 15.34 -21.93 -18.20
CA GLY A 61 15.73 -21.62 -19.58
C GLY A 61 14.60 -21.74 -20.61
N GLN A 62 13.37 -22.02 -20.20
CA GLN A 62 12.25 -21.99 -21.14
C GLN A 62 11.92 -20.53 -21.54
N THR A 63 11.71 -20.34 -22.84
CA THR A 63 11.35 -19.01 -23.36
C THR A 63 9.94 -18.63 -22.93
N PRO A 64 9.76 -17.53 -22.18
CA PRO A 64 8.44 -17.07 -21.81
C PRO A 64 7.65 -16.55 -23.01
N THR A 65 6.32 -16.66 -22.92
CA THR A 65 5.38 -16.18 -23.94
C THR A 65 4.60 -14.97 -23.45
N ARG A 66 3.84 -14.35 -24.34
CA ARG A 66 2.88 -13.31 -23.98
C ARG A 66 1.83 -13.82 -22.97
N ALA A 67 1.42 -15.07 -23.04
CA ALA A 67 0.53 -15.70 -22.07
C ALA A 67 1.20 -15.77 -20.68
N THR A 68 2.47 -16.18 -20.61
CA THR A 68 3.27 -16.16 -19.37
C THR A 68 3.27 -14.76 -18.75
N GLN A 69 3.56 -13.73 -19.56
CA GLN A 69 3.59 -12.34 -19.11
C GLN A 69 2.21 -11.89 -18.56
N MET A 70 1.12 -12.24 -19.26
CA MET A 70 -0.25 -11.90 -18.86
C MET A 70 -0.63 -12.53 -17.52
N HIS A 71 -0.32 -13.81 -17.29
CA HIS A 71 -0.62 -14.48 -16.02
C HIS A 71 0.16 -13.85 -14.84
N LEU A 72 1.41 -13.46 -15.05
CA LEU A 72 2.17 -12.74 -14.03
C LEU A 72 1.62 -11.33 -13.77
N ASP A 73 1.23 -10.60 -14.81
CA ASP A 73 0.66 -9.25 -14.71
C ASP A 73 -0.69 -9.22 -13.97
N ARG A 74 -1.47 -10.29 -14.04
CA ARG A 74 -2.73 -10.43 -13.30
C ARG A 74 -2.55 -10.62 -11.79
N CYS A 75 -1.34 -10.84 -11.29
CA CYS A 75 -1.10 -10.90 -9.86
C CYS A 75 -1.20 -9.51 -9.22
N LEU A 76 -1.99 -9.39 -8.15
CA LEU A 76 -2.18 -8.17 -7.36
C LEU A 76 -1.02 -7.83 -6.41
N THR A 77 -0.05 -8.72 -6.27
CA THR A 77 1.04 -8.60 -5.28
C THR A 77 0.50 -8.38 -3.85
N CYS A 78 -0.67 -8.94 -3.54
CA CYS A 78 -1.35 -8.75 -2.25
C CYS A 78 -0.73 -9.56 -1.10
N ARG A 79 0.14 -10.52 -1.38
CA ARG A 79 0.87 -11.40 -0.43
C ARG A 79 -0.02 -12.25 0.48
N ASN A 80 -1.31 -12.37 0.18
CA ASN A 80 -2.19 -13.23 0.96
C ASN A 80 -1.75 -14.71 0.90
N CYS A 81 -1.21 -15.14 -0.24
CA CYS A 81 -0.60 -16.45 -0.43
C CYS A 81 0.61 -16.71 0.47
N GLU A 82 1.38 -15.67 0.85
CA GLU A 82 2.49 -15.78 1.81
C GLU A 82 1.96 -16.02 3.22
N SER A 83 0.93 -15.27 3.63
CA SER A 83 0.29 -15.42 4.95
C SER A 83 -0.32 -16.81 5.16
N THR A 84 -0.70 -17.48 4.07
CA THR A 84 -1.32 -18.81 4.09
C THR A 84 -0.29 -19.94 3.93
N CYS A 85 0.92 -19.63 3.45
CA CYS A 85 1.93 -20.63 3.11
C CYS A 85 2.58 -21.23 4.35
N PRO A 86 2.41 -22.56 4.63
CA PRO A 86 3.05 -23.20 5.78
C PRO A 86 4.58 -23.34 5.60
N SER A 87 5.06 -23.30 4.35
CA SER A 87 6.50 -23.44 4.03
C SER A 87 7.23 -22.10 3.94
N GLY A 88 6.56 -20.96 4.21
CA GLY A 88 7.19 -19.65 4.22
C GLY A 88 7.79 -19.24 2.87
N VAL A 89 7.07 -19.44 1.78
CA VAL A 89 7.50 -19.00 0.44
C VAL A 89 7.35 -17.49 0.31
N ASP A 90 8.44 -16.78 0.08
CA ASP A 90 8.48 -15.31 -0.14
C ASP A 90 8.01 -14.98 -1.57
N TYR A 91 6.73 -15.20 -1.84
CA TYR A 91 6.14 -15.12 -3.18
C TYR A 91 6.24 -13.72 -3.79
N GLY A 92 6.11 -12.67 -2.99
CA GLY A 92 6.19 -11.27 -3.46
C GLY A 92 7.53 -10.98 -4.12
N HIS A 93 8.64 -11.40 -3.50
CA HIS A 93 9.97 -11.24 -4.08
C HIS A 93 10.15 -12.09 -5.34
N LEU A 94 9.63 -13.32 -5.33
CA LEU A 94 9.72 -14.20 -6.49
C LEU A 94 8.96 -13.63 -7.70
N VAL A 95 7.76 -13.08 -7.51
CA VAL A 95 6.96 -12.52 -8.61
C VAL A 95 7.56 -11.24 -9.17
N ASP A 96 8.23 -10.41 -8.35
CA ASP A 96 8.95 -9.23 -8.82
C ASP A 96 10.16 -9.61 -9.69
N ILE A 97 10.92 -10.65 -9.28
CA ILE A 97 12.00 -11.22 -10.11
C ILE A 97 11.41 -11.80 -11.42
N GLY A 98 10.39 -12.65 -11.31
CA GLY A 98 9.80 -13.30 -12.48
C GLY A 98 9.24 -12.34 -13.51
N ARG A 99 8.54 -11.27 -13.05
CA ARG A 99 8.04 -10.21 -13.95
C ARG A 99 9.17 -9.47 -14.65
N LYS A 100 10.24 -9.13 -13.95
CA LYS A 100 11.41 -8.47 -14.52
C LYS A 100 12.04 -9.35 -15.63
N LEU A 101 12.26 -10.64 -15.36
CA LEU A 101 12.87 -11.57 -16.32
C LEU A 101 11.98 -11.79 -17.55
N VAL A 102 10.66 -11.93 -17.34
CA VAL A 102 9.71 -12.11 -18.44
C VAL A 102 9.59 -10.84 -19.28
N ASP A 103 9.54 -9.68 -18.64
CA ASP A 103 9.43 -8.38 -19.34
C ASP A 103 10.66 -8.07 -20.20
N ALA A 104 11.85 -8.52 -19.78
CA ALA A 104 13.08 -8.40 -20.55
C ALA A 104 13.09 -9.27 -21.83
N LYS A 105 12.33 -10.38 -21.83
CA LYS A 105 12.30 -11.33 -22.95
C LYS A 105 11.06 -11.20 -23.84
N VAL A 106 9.96 -10.69 -23.32
CA VAL A 106 8.68 -10.59 -24.03
C VAL A 106 8.29 -9.13 -24.25
N PRO A 107 8.43 -8.61 -25.47
CA PRO A 107 8.06 -7.22 -25.76
C PRO A 107 6.56 -7.01 -25.60
N ARG A 108 6.20 -5.87 -25.02
CA ARG A 108 4.80 -5.45 -24.85
C ARG A 108 4.29 -4.70 -26.08
N PRO A 109 2.98 -4.75 -26.39
CA PRO A 109 2.36 -3.87 -27.38
C PRO A 109 2.61 -2.39 -27.05
N LEU A 110 2.79 -1.55 -28.07
CA LEU A 110 3.09 -0.10 -27.90
C LEU A 110 2.09 0.63 -27.00
N GLY A 111 0.79 0.32 -27.11
CA GLY A 111 -0.24 0.93 -26.27
C GLY A 111 -0.05 0.60 -24.77
N GLU A 112 0.31 -0.64 -24.43
CA GLU A 112 0.62 -1.01 -23.05
C GLU A 112 1.89 -0.34 -22.54
N GLN A 113 2.92 -0.25 -23.40
CA GLN A 113 4.16 0.45 -23.06
C GLN A 113 3.88 1.92 -22.74
N ALA A 114 3.07 2.61 -23.55
CA ALA A 114 2.71 4.00 -23.36
C ALA A 114 1.95 4.22 -22.04
N VAL A 115 0.95 3.37 -21.74
CA VAL A 115 0.19 3.45 -20.48
C VAL A 115 1.10 3.20 -19.28
N ARG A 116 1.94 2.16 -19.32
CA ARG A 116 2.89 1.85 -18.23
C ARG A 116 3.90 2.98 -18.04
N TRP A 117 4.42 3.55 -19.12
CA TRP A 117 5.31 4.70 -19.07
C TRP A 117 4.62 5.92 -18.44
N ALA A 118 3.41 6.25 -18.88
CA ALA A 118 2.64 7.36 -18.32
C ALA A 118 2.35 7.18 -16.81
N LEU A 119 2.05 5.96 -16.36
CA LEU A 119 1.87 5.68 -14.93
C LEU A 119 3.19 5.78 -14.17
N LYS A 120 4.26 5.21 -14.73
CA LYS A 120 5.59 5.13 -14.10
C LYS A 120 6.23 6.51 -13.91
N GLU A 121 6.13 7.37 -14.90
CA GLU A 121 6.72 8.71 -14.86
C GLU A 121 5.72 9.77 -14.36
N GLY A 122 4.44 9.60 -14.64
CA GLY A 122 3.41 10.58 -14.30
C GLY A 122 3.05 10.62 -12.82
N LEU A 123 2.86 9.46 -12.19
CA LEU A 123 2.41 9.41 -10.79
C LEU A 123 3.45 9.98 -9.79
N PRO A 124 4.77 9.70 -9.94
CA PRO A 124 5.79 10.29 -9.08
C PRO A 124 6.16 11.74 -9.46
N SER A 125 5.72 12.21 -10.63
CA SER A 125 6.09 13.53 -11.15
C SER A 125 5.54 14.68 -10.30
N PRO A 126 6.31 15.75 -10.09
CA PRO A 126 5.81 17.00 -9.51
C PRO A 126 4.60 17.60 -10.27
N LEU A 127 4.43 17.24 -11.54
CA LEU A 127 3.29 17.69 -12.37
C LEU A 127 2.00 16.95 -12.06
N PHE A 128 2.05 15.83 -11.29
CA PHE A 128 0.85 15.09 -10.93
C PHE A 128 -0.13 15.93 -10.11
N ALA A 129 0.36 16.68 -9.13
CA ALA A 129 -0.50 17.50 -8.27
C ALA A 129 -1.24 18.60 -9.04
N PRO A 130 -0.60 19.44 -9.88
CA PRO A 130 -1.31 20.41 -10.70
C PRO A 130 -2.25 19.75 -11.72
N ALA A 131 -1.86 18.64 -12.34
CA ALA A 131 -2.71 17.91 -13.27
C ALA A 131 -3.95 17.33 -12.57
N MET A 132 -3.80 16.80 -11.36
CA MET A 132 -4.92 16.29 -10.54
C MET A 132 -5.86 17.42 -10.15
N LYS A 133 -5.36 18.59 -9.73
CA LYS A 133 -6.18 19.78 -9.44
C LYS A 133 -7.00 20.24 -10.65
N LEU A 134 -6.37 20.29 -11.83
CA LEU A 134 -7.10 20.58 -13.07
C LEU A 134 -8.19 19.53 -13.34
N GLY A 135 -7.85 18.24 -13.21
CA GLY A 135 -8.82 17.15 -13.34
C GLY A 135 -9.99 17.28 -12.36
N GLN A 136 -9.73 17.67 -11.13
CA GLN A 136 -10.75 17.92 -10.10
C GLN A 136 -11.66 19.11 -10.48
N MET A 137 -11.11 20.18 -11.03
CA MET A 137 -11.90 21.35 -11.49
C MET A 137 -12.85 20.98 -12.63
N VAL A 138 -12.41 20.19 -13.60
CA VAL A 138 -13.22 19.76 -14.74
C VAL A 138 -13.98 18.46 -14.48
N ARG A 139 -13.92 17.90 -13.28
CA ARG A 139 -14.52 16.63 -12.91
C ARG A 139 -15.99 16.48 -13.28
N PRO A 140 -16.87 17.51 -13.14
CA PRO A 140 -18.26 17.42 -13.56
C PRO A 140 -18.44 17.05 -15.05
N LEU A 141 -17.51 17.46 -15.90
CA LEU A 141 -17.54 17.25 -17.36
C LEU A 141 -16.88 15.93 -17.79
N LEU A 142 -16.18 15.23 -16.88
CA LEU A 142 -15.47 13.99 -17.22
C LEU A 142 -16.44 12.83 -17.42
N PRO A 143 -16.14 11.88 -18.32
CA PRO A 143 -16.87 10.61 -18.40
C PRO A 143 -16.70 9.80 -17.12
N GLN A 144 -17.66 8.92 -16.81
CA GLN A 144 -17.72 8.17 -15.55
C GLN A 144 -16.43 7.37 -15.26
N SER A 145 -15.82 6.82 -16.30
CA SER A 145 -14.54 6.08 -16.17
C SER A 145 -13.40 6.93 -15.60
N LEU A 146 -13.33 8.20 -15.99
CA LEU A 146 -12.35 9.16 -15.48
C LEU A 146 -12.77 9.76 -14.12
N LYS A 147 -14.07 10.03 -13.92
CA LYS A 147 -14.58 10.47 -12.61
C LYS A 147 -14.20 9.50 -11.50
N ASN A 148 -14.21 8.20 -11.79
CA ASN A 148 -13.82 7.15 -10.83
C ASN A 148 -12.33 7.17 -10.46
N LYS A 149 -11.49 7.87 -11.23
CA LYS A 149 -10.03 8.02 -10.99
C LYS A 149 -9.66 9.39 -10.43
N VAL A 150 -10.54 10.38 -10.57
CA VAL A 150 -10.33 11.74 -10.08
C VAL A 150 -11.25 11.97 -8.88
N PRO A 151 -10.74 11.91 -7.64
CA PRO A 151 -11.56 12.11 -6.44
C PRO A 151 -12.07 13.56 -6.36
N VAL A 152 -13.12 13.75 -5.58
CA VAL A 152 -13.59 15.10 -5.22
C VAL A 152 -12.49 15.80 -4.43
N PRO A 153 -12.26 17.11 -4.65
CA PRO A 153 -11.31 17.89 -3.87
C PRO A 153 -11.60 17.77 -2.36
N GLN A 154 -10.55 17.60 -1.58
CA GLN A 154 -10.62 17.51 -0.13
C GLN A 154 -9.82 18.68 0.47
N ASP A 155 -10.37 19.32 1.50
CA ASP A 155 -9.63 20.32 2.27
C ASP A 155 -8.64 19.62 3.20
N ALA A 156 -7.38 20.01 3.16
CA ALA A 156 -6.36 19.49 4.05
C ALA A 156 -6.60 19.85 5.52
N GLY A 157 -7.23 21.00 5.76
CA GLY A 157 -7.29 21.60 7.08
C GLY A 157 -5.94 22.16 7.55
N ALA A 158 -5.90 22.71 8.76
CA ALA A 158 -4.70 23.31 9.32
C ALA A 158 -3.65 22.24 9.68
N TRP A 159 -2.38 22.55 9.40
CA TRP A 159 -1.24 21.76 9.87
C TRP A 159 -0.83 22.26 11.28
N PRO A 160 -0.56 21.37 12.25
CA PRO A 160 -0.15 21.78 13.59
C PRO A 160 1.18 22.53 13.58
N THR A 161 1.29 23.53 14.45
CA THR A 161 2.51 24.35 14.60
C THR A 161 3.20 24.17 15.96
N ARG A 162 2.57 23.40 16.88
CA ARG A 162 3.15 23.13 18.20
C ARG A 162 4.43 22.33 18.08
N GLN A 163 5.39 22.62 18.97
CA GLN A 163 6.64 21.89 19.07
C GLN A 163 6.55 20.86 20.19
N HIS A 164 7.04 19.65 19.91
CA HIS A 164 7.07 18.56 20.90
C HIS A 164 8.48 17.97 20.97
N ALA A 165 8.83 17.40 22.13
CA ALA A 165 10.11 16.74 22.33
C ALA A 165 10.23 15.47 21.46
N ARG A 166 9.14 14.67 21.42
CA ARG A 166 9.06 13.49 20.56
C ARG A 166 8.79 13.91 19.11
N LYS A 167 9.65 13.49 18.18
CA LYS A 167 9.57 13.86 16.77
C LYS A 167 9.59 12.63 15.90
N VAL A 168 8.71 12.61 14.91
CA VAL A 168 8.67 11.55 13.89
C VAL A 168 8.75 12.16 12.50
N LEU A 169 9.39 11.46 11.58
CA LEU A 169 9.32 11.78 10.15
C LEU A 169 8.05 11.18 9.56
N MET A 170 7.46 11.82 8.56
CA MET A 170 6.38 11.26 7.78
C MET A 170 6.69 11.36 6.28
N LEU A 171 6.40 10.28 5.54
CA LEU A 171 6.36 10.31 4.10
C LEU A 171 4.96 10.78 3.65
N GLU A 172 4.90 11.91 2.95
CA GLU A 172 3.62 12.40 2.38
C GLU A 172 3.14 11.54 1.21
N GLY A 173 4.07 10.90 0.50
CA GLY A 173 3.79 10.09 -0.68
C GLY A 173 3.68 10.90 -1.97
N CYS A 174 3.52 10.20 -3.12
CA CYS A 174 3.47 10.84 -4.44
C CYS A 174 2.05 11.26 -4.84
N VAL A 175 1.04 10.43 -4.60
CA VAL A 175 -0.35 10.67 -5.04
C VAL A 175 -1.24 11.24 -3.93
N GLN A 176 -0.99 10.89 -2.67
CA GLN A 176 -1.84 11.22 -1.54
C GLN A 176 -1.99 12.74 -1.31
N PRO A 177 -0.92 13.58 -1.39
CA PRO A 177 -1.06 15.02 -1.24
C PRO A 177 -1.96 15.68 -2.28
N ALA A 178 -2.09 15.09 -3.47
CA ALA A 178 -2.94 15.62 -4.54
C ALA A 178 -4.37 15.07 -4.51
N MET A 179 -4.54 13.82 -4.07
CA MET A 179 -5.83 13.12 -4.12
C MET A 179 -6.62 13.23 -2.81
N ALA A 180 -5.93 13.20 -1.66
CA ALA A 180 -6.51 13.24 -0.32
C ALA A 180 -5.53 13.88 0.67
N PRO A 181 -5.25 15.19 0.55
CA PRO A 181 -4.30 15.92 1.40
C PRO A 181 -4.69 15.92 2.88
N ASN A 182 -5.98 15.79 3.15
CA ASN A 182 -6.56 15.69 4.49
C ASN A 182 -6.02 14.48 5.31
N ILE A 183 -5.61 13.38 4.67
CA ILE A 183 -5.04 12.22 5.39
C ILE A 183 -3.72 12.60 6.08
N ASN A 184 -2.83 13.30 5.37
CA ASN A 184 -1.55 13.73 5.95
C ASN A 184 -1.76 14.74 7.08
N SER A 185 -2.63 15.71 6.89
CA SER A 185 -2.93 16.73 7.90
C SER A 185 -3.64 16.15 9.12
N ALA A 186 -4.59 15.22 8.93
CA ALA A 186 -5.23 14.49 10.01
C ALA A 186 -4.21 13.66 10.81
N THR A 187 -3.27 13.00 10.11
CA THR A 187 -2.18 12.28 10.76
C THR A 187 -1.37 13.22 11.66
N ALA A 188 -1.00 14.39 11.13
CA ALA A 188 -0.24 15.37 11.88
C ALA A 188 -1.01 15.88 13.10
N ARG A 189 -2.32 16.18 12.97
CA ARG A 189 -3.17 16.64 14.09
C ARG A 189 -3.38 15.60 15.19
N VAL A 190 -3.60 14.34 14.81
CA VAL A 190 -3.73 13.23 15.77
C VAL A 190 -2.44 13.03 16.54
N LEU A 191 -1.29 13.05 15.88
CA LEU A 191 0.02 12.91 16.52
C LEU A 191 0.33 14.14 17.41
N ASP A 192 0.03 15.35 16.96
CA ASP A 192 0.18 16.57 17.74
C ASP A 192 -0.70 16.55 19.01
N ALA A 193 -1.96 16.09 18.91
CA ALA A 193 -2.82 15.90 20.07
C ALA A 193 -2.25 14.90 21.08
N ALA A 194 -1.45 13.92 20.62
CA ALA A 194 -0.77 12.95 21.47
C ALA A 194 0.66 13.39 21.91
N GLY A 195 1.07 14.64 21.64
CA GLY A 195 2.37 15.15 22.04
C GLY A 195 3.54 14.73 21.13
N VAL A 196 3.26 14.38 19.88
CA VAL A 196 4.27 13.98 18.89
C VAL A 196 4.28 14.97 17.74
N GLN A 197 5.46 15.52 17.43
CA GLN A 197 5.65 16.43 16.31
C GLN A 197 5.93 15.67 15.01
N VAL A 198 5.15 15.94 13.97
CA VAL A 198 5.40 15.41 12.63
C VAL A 198 6.33 16.34 11.87
N GLN A 199 7.41 15.81 11.35
CA GLN A 199 8.34 16.44 10.43
C GLN A 199 8.19 15.84 9.04
N VAL A 200 8.32 16.67 8.00
CA VAL A 200 8.29 16.23 6.59
C VAL A 200 9.59 16.66 5.92
N ALA A 201 10.29 15.69 5.35
CA ALA A 201 11.46 15.96 4.54
C ALA A 201 11.02 16.37 3.13
N ARG A 202 11.09 17.66 2.81
CA ARG A 202 10.59 18.24 1.55
C ARG A 202 11.17 17.64 0.26
N LYS A 203 12.36 17.02 0.35
CA LYS A 203 13.02 16.35 -0.78
C LYS A 203 12.60 14.90 -0.95
N ALA A 204 11.88 14.32 0.00
CA ALA A 204 11.34 12.98 -0.13
C ALA A 204 10.16 12.97 -1.12
N GLY A 205 10.08 11.91 -1.92
CA GLY A 205 9.08 11.77 -2.98
C GLY A 205 8.33 10.45 -2.94
N CYS A 206 8.24 9.79 -4.09
CA CYS A 206 7.64 8.46 -4.18
C CYS A 206 8.44 7.43 -3.38
N CYS A 207 7.76 6.47 -2.73
CA CYS A 207 8.43 5.36 -2.05
C CYS A 207 9.17 4.39 -3.00
N GLY A 208 9.08 4.57 -4.30
CA GLY A 208 9.70 3.71 -5.31
C GLY A 208 8.82 2.55 -5.80
N ALA A 209 7.71 2.25 -5.11
CA ALA A 209 6.85 1.11 -5.43
C ALA A 209 6.27 1.16 -6.85
N VAL A 210 5.91 2.35 -7.35
CA VAL A 210 5.29 2.50 -8.67
C VAL A 210 6.23 2.01 -9.76
N LYS A 211 7.45 2.51 -9.78
CA LYS A 211 8.46 2.09 -10.77
C LYS A 211 8.85 0.63 -10.58
N PHE A 212 9.11 0.23 -9.33
CA PHE A 212 9.55 -1.13 -9.00
C PHE A 212 8.57 -2.20 -9.49
N HIS A 213 7.28 -2.06 -9.18
CA HIS A 213 6.25 -3.03 -9.59
C HIS A 213 5.81 -2.90 -11.06
N LEU A 214 6.19 -1.82 -11.74
CA LEU A 214 6.07 -1.71 -13.21
C LEU A 214 7.31 -2.19 -13.96
N ASN A 215 8.18 -2.97 -13.29
CA ASN A 215 9.40 -3.61 -13.80
C ASN A 215 10.56 -2.64 -14.11
N ASP A 216 10.49 -1.40 -13.64
CA ASP A 216 11.60 -0.46 -13.61
C ASP A 216 12.24 -0.46 -12.21
N GLN A 217 12.89 -1.59 -11.89
CA GLN A 217 13.47 -1.77 -10.56
C GLN A 217 14.62 -0.80 -10.30
N ASP A 218 15.39 -0.44 -11.31
CA ASP A 218 16.51 0.51 -11.16
C ASP A 218 15.99 1.93 -10.90
N GLY A 219 14.95 2.37 -11.62
CA GLY A 219 14.27 3.62 -11.34
C GLY A 219 13.62 3.65 -9.97
N GLY A 220 13.01 2.55 -9.53
CA GLY A 220 12.48 2.40 -8.18
C GLY A 220 13.57 2.50 -7.10
N LYS A 221 14.70 1.82 -7.28
CA LYS A 221 15.88 1.91 -6.39
C LYS A 221 16.46 3.33 -6.34
N ALA A 222 16.46 4.05 -7.46
CA ALA A 222 16.90 5.44 -7.47
C ALA A 222 16.00 6.35 -6.60
N GLU A 223 14.68 6.18 -6.66
CA GLU A 223 13.73 6.88 -5.78
C GLU A 223 13.94 6.50 -4.30
N MET A 224 14.21 5.23 -4.00
CA MET A 224 14.52 4.76 -2.64
C MET A 224 15.80 5.43 -2.08
N ARG A 225 16.88 5.52 -2.88
CA ARG A 225 18.12 6.21 -2.49
C ARG A 225 17.87 7.70 -2.22
N ALA A 226 17.14 8.37 -3.10
CA ALA A 226 16.80 9.79 -2.94
C ALA A 226 15.99 10.05 -1.66
N ASN A 227 15.07 9.15 -1.32
CA ASN A 227 14.33 9.21 -0.05
C ASN A 227 15.23 8.99 1.17
N ILE A 228 16.13 8.01 1.13
CA ILE A 228 17.12 7.77 2.19
C ILE A 228 17.94 9.04 2.42
N ASP A 229 18.47 9.66 1.37
CA ASP A 229 19.26 10.89 1.46
C ASP A 229 18.42 12.07 2.02
N ALA A 230 17.15 12.16 1.66
CA ALA A 230 16.26 13.19 2.17
C ALA A 230 15.97 13.03 3.67
N TRP A 231 15.84 11.79 4.15
CA TRP A 231 15.52 11.49 5.56
C TRP A 231 16.74 11.46 6.46
N TRP A 232 17.90 11.14 5.93
CA TRP A 232 19.12 10.86 6.74
C TRP A 232 19.48 11.98 7.71
N PRO A 233 19.43 13.29 7.34
CA PRO A 233 19.71 14.37 8.28
C PRO A 233 18.77 14.41 9.50
N TYR A 234 17.52 13.99 9.33
CA TYR A 234 16.56 13.95 10.44
C TYR A 234 16.78 12.71 11.33
N VAL A 235 17.19 11.59 10.72
CA VAL A 235 17.58 10.38 11.46
C VAL A 235 18.78 10.68 12.35
N GLU A 236 19.80 11.37 11.85
CA GLU A 236 20.96 11.80 12.63
C GLU A 236 20.61 12.79 13.75
N GLN A 237 19.51 13.54 13.59
CA GLN A 237 18.97 14.43 14.63
C GLN A 237 18.08 13.70 15.65
N GLY A 238 17.92 12.38 15.56
CA GLY A 238 17.19 11.57 16.53
C GLY A 238 15.69 11.49 16.29
N ALA A 239 15.22 11.43 15.03
CA ALA A 239 13.84 11.12 14.74
C ALA A 239 13.47 9.72 15.26
N ASP A 240 12.42 9.62 16.07
CA ASP A 240 12.02 8.37 16.76
C ASP A 240 11.48 7.29 15.81
N ALA A 241 10.86 7.71 14.73
CA ALA A 241 10.30 6.81 13.72
C ALA A 241 10.14 7.51 12.37
N LEU A 242 10.09 6.71 11.30
CA LEU A 242 9.62 7.12 9.99
C LEU A 242 8.21 6.55 9.80
N VAL A 243 7.20 7.42 9.81
CA VAL A 243 5.79 7.04 9.85
C VAL A 243 5.19 7.01 8.46
N MET A 244 4.47 5.93 8.19
CA MET A 244 3.70 5.72 6.96
C MET A 244 2.21 5.66 7.28
N ASN A 245 1.43 6.55 6.71
CA ASN A 245 -0.03 6.53 6.78
C ASN A 245 -0.69 5.97 5.51
N ALA A 246 0.11 5.46 4.59
CA ALA A 246 -0.34 4.66 3.45
C ALA A 246 0.36 3.31 3.51
N SER A 247 -0.37 2.24 3.85
CA SER A 247 0.20 0.91 4.09
C SER A 247 0.96 0.34 2.88
N GLY A 248 0.61 0.76 1.64
CA GLY A 248 1.34 0.40 0.43
C GLY A 248 2.74 1.00 0.37
N CYS A 249 2.90 2.25 0.81
CA CYS A 249 4.21 2.85 0.98
C CYS A 249 4.96 2.22 2.16
N GLY A 250 4.23 1.93 3.25
CA GLY A 250 4.79 1.31 4.46
C GLY A 250 5.48 -0.02 4.19
N VAL A 251 4.82 -0.93 3.46
CA VAL A 251 5.43 -2.22 3.11
C VAL A 251 6.68 -2.04 2.25
N THR A 252 6.66 -1.09 1.30
CA THR A 252 7.80 -0.86 0.41
C THR A 252 9.00 -0.29 1.16
N VAL A 253 8.81 0.70 2.04
CA VAL A 253 9.91 1.32 2.80
C VAL A 253 10.49 0.35 3.83
N LYS A 254 9.65 -0.49 4.44
CA LYS A 254 10.12 -1.59 5.32
C LYS A 254 10.99 -2.61 4.57
N GLU A 255 10.89 -2.69 3.24
CA GLU A 255 11.69 -3.59 2.40
C GLU A 255 12.93 -2.93 1.78
N TYR A 256 13.19 -1.66 2.01
CA TYR A 256 14.39 -0.98 1.46
C TYR A 256 15.68 -1.74 1.79
N GLY A 257 15.82 -2.23 3.03
CA GLY A 257 16.98 -3.02 3.46
C GLY A 257 17.15 -4.31 2.66
N HIS A 258 16.04 -4.96 2.27
CA HIS A 258 16.09 -6.14 1.39
C HIS A 258 16.40 -5.75 -0.06
N ILE A 259 15.73 -4.72 -0.59
CA ILE A 259 15.83 -4.32 -2.00
C ILE A 259 17.23 -3.74 -2.31
N LEU A 260 17.82 -3.01 -1.37
CA LEU A 260 19.12 -2.35 -1.53
C LEU A 260 20.27 -3.10 -0.83
N ARG A 261 20.07 -4.38 -0.42
CA ARG A 261 21.06 -5.16 0.34
C ARG A 261 22.43 -5.29 -0.34
N ASP A 262 22.44 -5.28 -1.68
CA ASP A 262 23.64 -5.42 -2.50
C ASP A 262 24.19 -4.05 -2.96
N ASP A 263 23.62 -2.94 -2.47
CA ASP A 263 24.09 -1.59 -2.80
C ASP A 263 25.22 -1.19 -1.86
N PRO A 264 26.46 -0.99 -2.37
CA PRO A 264 27.61 -0.75 -1.52
C PRO A 264 27.55 0.57 -0.72
N GLN A 265 26.74 1.53 -1.18
CA GLN A 265 26.61 2.84 -0.53
C GLN A 265 25.38 2.95 0.37
N TYR A 266 24.31 2.21 0.04
CA TYR A 266 23.02 2.38 0.69
C TYR A 266 22.56 1.19 1.54
N ALA A 267 23.17 0.02 1.46
CA ALA A 267 22.70 -1.18 2.17
C ALA A 267 22.49 -0.95 3.67
N ALA A 268 23.50 -0.38 4.35
CA ALA A 268 23.41 -0.11 5.79
C ALA A 268 22.35 0.95 6.13
N LYS A 269 22.28 2.05 5.36
CA LYS A 269 21.28 3.11 5.53
C LYS A 269 19.87 2.58 5.26
N ALA A 270 19.69 1.79 4.21
CA ALA A 270 18.43 1.18 3.85
C ALA A 270 17.92 0.23 4.94
N ALA A 271 18.80 -0.60 5.50
CA ALA A 271 18.46 -1.47 6.63
C ALA A 271 18.02 -0.66 7.86
N HIS A 272 18.70 0.44 8.16
CA HIS A 272 18.34 1.34 9.26
C HIS A 272 16.97 2.01 9.02
N ILE A 273 16.73 2.55 7.83
CA ILE A 273 15.43 3.15 7.45
C ILE A 273 14.31 2.11 7.56
N SER A 274 14.52 0.89 7.06
CA SER A 274 13.52 -0.19 7.21
C SER A 274 13.20 -0.48 8.67
N ALA A 275 14.22 -0.55 9.53
CA ALA A 275 14.04 -0.78 10.97
C ALA A 275 13.35 0.38 11.70
N LEU A 276 13.57 1.62 11.26
CA LEU A 276 12.95 2.83 11.80
C LEU A 276 11.50 3.02 11.33
N THR A 277 11.12 2.40 10.21
CA THR A 277 9.80 2.58 9.58
C THR A 277 8.69 1.94 10.40
N ARG A 278 7.63 2.71 10.63
CA ARG A 278 6.40 2.28 11.32
C ARG A 278 5.18 2.63 10.46
N ASP A 279 4.24 1.72 10.35
CA ASP A 279 2.88 2.09 9.95
C ASP A 279 2.27 2.97 11.07
N LEU A 280 1.42 3.92 10.71
CA LEU A 280 0.79 4.81 11.69
C LEU A 280 0.05 4.01 12.78
N SER A 281 -0.51 2.85 12.45
CA SER A 281 -1.19 1.98 13.40
C SER A 281 -0.26 1.37 14.46
N GLU A 282 1.04 1.24 14.16
CA GLU A 282 2.03 0.73 15.13
C GLU A 282 2.36 1.74 16.25
N LEU A 283 2.01 3.01 16.05
CA LEU A 283 2.17 4.04 17.09
C LEU A 283 0.98 4.08 18.07
N LEU A 284 -0.18 3.58 17.66
CA LEU A 284 -1.41 3.68 18.47
C LEU A 284 -1.27 3.11 19.88
N PRO A 285 -0.62 1.96 20.14
CA PRO A 285 -0.48 1.44 21.50
C PRO A 285 0.13 2.46 22.46
N ASP A 286 1.19 3.16 22.05
CA ASP A 286 1.88 4.16 22.88
C ASP A 286 1.03 5.43 23.06
N LEU A 287 0.20 5.75 22.09
CA LEU A 287 -0.61 6.99 22.06
C LEU A 287 -1.97 6.83 22.75
N LEU A 288 -2.45 5.59 22.91
CA LEU A 288 -3.77 5.30 23.48
C LEU A 288 -4.06 5.99 24.81
N PRO A 289 -3.16 6.02 25.83
CA PRO A 289 -3.46 6.66 27.11
C PRO A 289 -3.78 8.15 26.95
N VAL A 290 -2.97 8.85 26.16
CA VAL A 290 -3.16 10.29 25.92
C VAL A 290 -4.40 10.54 25.08
N LEU A 291 -4.62 9.76 24.02
CA LEU A 291 -5.78 9.91 23.16
C LEU A 291 -7.09 9.62 23.91
N LYS A 292 -7.12 8.63 24.81
CA LYS A 292 -8.27 8.35 25.68
C LYS A 292 -8.60 9.55 26.54
N THR A 293 -7.61 10.14 27.22
CA THR A 293 -7.81 11.35 28.04
C THR A 293 -8.33 12.52 27.20
N ARG A 294 -7.88 12.66 25.96
CA ARG A 294 -8.36 13.71 25.04
C ARG A 294 -9.79 13.50 24.57
N LEU A 295 -10.22 12.25 24.47
CA LEU A 295 -11.57 11.87 24.06
C LEU A 295 -12.53 11.67 25.25
N ASP A 296 -12.03 11.78 26.49
CA ASP A 296 -12.85 11.60 27.68
C ASP A 296 -13.95 12.66 27.74
N GLY A 297 -15.15 12.24 28.11
CA GLY A 297 -16.35 13.09 28.09
C GLY A 297 -16.95 13.34 26.69
N GLN A 298 -16.36 12.82 25.64
CA GLN A 298 -16.90 12.93 24.28
C GLN A 298 -17.84 11.76 23.96
N ALA A 299 -18.91 12.07 23.24
CA ALA A 299 -19.82 11.05 22.72
C ALA A 299 -19.21 10.32 21.50
N VAL A 300 -18.03 9.70 21.66
CA VAL A 300 -17.37 8.95 20.58
C VAL A 300 -18.29 7.86 20.04
N GLY A 301 -19.08 7.22 20.90
CA GLY A 301 -20.09 6.23 20.51
C GLY A 301 -21.27 6.81 19.72
N ALA A 302 -21.45 8.14 19.67
CA ALA A 302 -22.43 8.79 18.81
C ALA A 302 -21.91 9.07 17.39
N GLN A 303 -20.61 8.85 17.14
CA GLN A 303 -20.04 8.87 15.79
C GLN A 303 -20.64 7.72 14.95
N PRO A 304 -20.70 7.87 13.61
CA PRO A 304 -21.12 6.76 12.75
C PRO A 304 -20.33 5.49 13.05
N ALA A 305 -21.02 4.35 13.07
CA ALA A 305 -20.35 3.06 13.20
C ALA A 305 -19.42 2.82 11.98
N LEU A 306 -18.34 2.11 12.21
CA LEU A 306 -17.26 1.95 11.26
C LEU A 306 -17.19 0.51 10.76
N VAL A 307 -17.03 0.33 9.45
CA VAL A 307 -16.63 -0.96 8.88
C VAL A 307 -15.23 -0.85 8.30
N PHE A 308 -14.27 -1.56 8.90
CA PHE A 308 -12.87 -1.49 8.51
C PHE A 308 -12.55 -2.46 7.39
N HIS A 309 -12.01 -1.93 6.29
CA HIS A 309 -11.33 -2.71 5.27
C HIS A 309 -9.82 -2.74 5.54
N PRO A 310 -9.28 -3.83 6.11
CA PRO A 310 -7.85 -3.96 6.31
C PRO A 310 -7.14 -4.12 4.95
N PRO A 311 -6.25 -3.18 4.55
CA PRO A 311 -5.50 -3.31 3.30
C PRO A 311 -4.62 -4.56 3.29
N CYS A 312 -4.48 -5.21 2.14
CA CYS A 312 -3.59 -6.37 2.00
C CYS A 312 -2.13 -6.02 2.33
N THR A 313 -1.69 -4.81 1.98
CA THR A 313 -0.35 -4.29 2.33
C THR A 313 -0.15 -4.11 3.84
N LEU A 314 -1.21 -3.85 4.60
CA LEU A 314 -1.16 -3.80 6.06
C LEU A 314 -1.15 -5.21 6.65
N GLN A 315 -2.19 -6.01 6.34
CA GLN A 315 -2.41 -7.29 7.00
C GLN A 315 -1.48 -8.42 6.55
N HIS A 316 -1.07 -8.43 5.27
CA HIS A 316 -0.21 -9.47 4.70
C HIS A 316 1.21 -8.99 4.46
N GLY A 317 1.38 -7.82 3.84
CA GLY A 317 2.69 -7.25 3.55
C GLY A 317 3.47 -6.87 4.80
N GLN A 318 2.84 -6.11 5.70
CA GLN A 318 3.45 -5.69 6.97
C GLN A 318 3.14 -6.64 8.14
N LYS A 319 2.25 -7.61 7.96
CA LYS A 319 1.80 -8.59 8.99
C LYS A 319 1.13 -7.94 10.20
N LEU A 320 0.49 -6.78 10.02
CA LEU A 320 -0.22 -6.03 11.03
C LEU A 320 -1.73 -6.31 10.93
N LYS A 321 -2.20 -7.31 11.67
CA LYS A 321 -3.62 -7.69 11.73
C LYS A 321 -4.23 -7.30 13.07
N GLY A 322 -5.48 -6.85 13.06
CA GLY A 322 -6.27 -6.64 14.27
C GLY A 322 -5.94 -5.35 15.04
N GLY A 323 -4.86 -4.65 14.72
CA GLY A 323 -4.39 -3.51 15.48
C GLY A 323 -5.27 -2.27 15.34
N VAL A 324 -5.62 -1.90 14.12
CA VAL A 324 -6.41 -0.66 13.87
C VAL A 324 -7.78 -0.76 14.53
N GLU A 325 -8.53 -1.83 14.25
CA GLU A 325 -9.88 -2.03 14.79
C GLU A 325 -9.88 -2.17 16.31
N ALA A 326 -8.91 -2.90 16.88
CA ALA A 326 -8.79 -3.06 18.33
C ALA A 326 -8.50 -1.72 19.04
N HIS A 327 -7.60 -0.90 18.48
CA HIS A 327 -7.26 0.38 19.09
C HIS A 327 -8.38 1.42 18.93
N LEU A 328 -9.07 1.46 17.79
CA LEU A 328 -10.24 2.32 17.61
C LEU A 328 -11.38 1.92 18.58
N ALA A 329 -11.62 0.61 18.74
CA ALA A 329 -12.58 0.12 19.73
C ALA A 329 -12.19 0.51 21.16
N ALA A 330 -10.88 0.43 21.49
CA ALA A 330 -10.36 0.87 22.79
C ALA A 330 -10.49 2.38 23.03
N LEU A 331 -10.64 3.19 21.97
CA LEU A 331 -10.93 4.63 22.02
C LEU A 331 -12.44 4.94 22.04
N GLY A 332 -13.31 3.92 22.04
CA GLY A 332 -14.76 4.07 22.16
C GLY A 332 -15.51 4.08 20.81
N PHE A 333 -14.84 3.86 19.67
CA PHE A 333 -15.53 3.75 18.40
C PHE A 333 -16.21 2.38 18.24
N VAL A 334 -17.38 2.37 17.61
CA VAL A 334 -18.04 1.13 17.17
C VAL A 334 -17.43 0.74 15.85
N VAL A 335 -16.61 -0.31 15.84
CA VAL A 335 -15.89 -0.77 14.63
C VAL A 335 -16.04 -2.26 14.44
N ARG A 336 -16.28 -2.67 13.20
CA ARG A 336 -16.29 -4.09 12.76
C ARG A 336 -15.45 -4.28 11.50
N ILE A 337 -15.09 -5.51 11.20
CA ILE A 337 -14.57 -5.95 9.90
C ILE A 337 -15.64 -6.78 9.16
N ALA A 338 -15.40 -7.06 7.88
CA ALA A 338 -16.24 -8.00 7.15
C ALA A 338 -16.19 -9.39 7.81
N ALA A 339 -17.35 -10.01 8.03
CA ALA A 339 -17.43 -11.35 8.65
C ALA A 339 -16.75 -12.42 7.79
N ASN A 340 -16.84 -12.28 6.47
CA ASN A 340 -16.22 -13.17 5.51
C ASN A 340 -15.26 -12.39 4.61
N GLU A 341 -14.21 -13.06 4.12
CA GLU A 341 -13.24 -12.54 3.13
C GLU A 341 -12.58 -11.21 3.51
N ALA A 342 -12.49 -10.88 4.81
CA ALA A 342 -11.74 -9.71 5.28
C ALA A 342 -10.30 -9.69 4.76
N HIS A 343 -9.70 -10.86 4.55
CA HIS A 343 -8.34 -11.08 4.08
C HIS A 343 -8.13 -10.77 2.59
N LEU A 344 -9.19 -10.72 1.77
CA LEU A 344 -9.04 -10.50 0.32
C LEU A 344 -8.75 -9.05 -0.03
N CYS A 345 -7.96 -8.88 -1.09
CA CYS A 345 -7.66 -7.59 -1.70
C CYS A 345 -8.93 -6.94 -2.28
N CYS A 346 -9.03 -5.60 -2.18
CA CYS A 346 -10.11 -4.82 -2.80
C CYS A 346 -9.98 -4.65 -4.32
N GLY A 347 -8.88 -5.11 -4.92
CA GLY A 347 -8.64 -4.97 -6.36
C GLY A 347 -7.88 -3.70 -6.77
N SER A 348 -7.60 -2.77 -5.87
CA SER A 348 -6.86 -1.52 -6.17
C SER A 348 -5.44 -1.79 -6.66
N ALA A 349 -4.61 -2.40 -5.80
CA ALA A 349 -3.22 -2.80 -6.03
C ALA A 349 -2.38 -1.79 -6.86
N GLY A 350 -2.38 -0.53 -6.45
CA GLY A 350 -1.64 0.55 -7.10
C GLY A 350 -2.10 0.79 -8.55
N THR A 351 -1.20 0.56 -9.50
CA THR A 351 -1.47 0.72 -10.93
C THR A 351 -2.32 -0.39 -11.55
N TYR A 352 -2.53 -1.50 -10.83
CA TYR A 352 -3.28 -2.65 -11.30
C TYR A 352 -4.72 -2.29 -11.75
N SER A 353 -5.40 -1.42 -11.00
CA SER A 353 -6.76 -0.98 -11.34
C SER A 353 -6.86 -0.19 -12.67
N VAL A 354 -5.74 0.28 -13.20
CA VAL A 354 -5.66 0.92 -14.52
C VAL A 354 -5.30 -0.12 -15.59
N LEU A 355 -4.39 -1.03 -15.27
CA LEU A 355 -3.86 -2.03 -16.20
C LEU A 355 -4.78 -3.25 -16.37
N ASN A 356 -5.54 -3.62 -15.34
CA ASN A 356 -6.46 -4.75 -15.32
C ASN A 356 -7.86 -4.34 -14.80
N PRO A 357 -8.52 -3.35 -15.44
CA PRO A 357 -9.75 -2.73 -14.88
C PRO A 357 -10.89 -3.73 -14.67
N ALA A 358 -11.09 -4.67 -15.58
CA ALA A 358 -12.16 -5.65 -15.49
C ALA A 358 -12.07 -6.53 -14.23
N LEU A 359 -10.90 -7.08 -13.94
CA LEU A 359 -10.64 -7.88 -12.73
C LEU A 359 -10.67 -7.01 -11.46
N SER A 360 -10.10 -5.82 -11.55
CA SER A 360 -10.06 -4.87 -10.46
C SER A 360 -11.45 -4.48 -9.96
N TYR A 361 -12.37 -4.16 -10.88
CA TYR A 361 -13.74 -3.80 -10.53
C TYR A 361 -14.55 -4.99 -9.97
N GLN A 362 -14.37 -6.19 -10.51
CA GLN A 362 -14.99 -7.40 -9.94
C GLN A 362 -14.56 -7.63 -8.50
N LEU A 363 -13.25 -7.45 -8.19
CA LEU A 363 -12.74 -7.57 -6.83
C LEU A 363 -13.27 -6.47 -5.91
N ARG A 364 -13.39 -5.22 -6.41
CA ARG A 364 -13.99 -4.10 -5.68
C ARG A 364 -15.44 -4.40 -5.28
N ASP A 365 -16.23 -4.79 -6.25
CA ASP A 365 -17.66 -5.02 -6.05
C ASP A 365 -17.90 -6.22 -5.12
N ARG A 366 -17.10 -7.29 -5.27
CA ARG A 366 -17.06 -8.41 -4.34
C ARG A 366 -16.71 -7.94 -2.92
N LYS A 367 -15.66 -7.11 -2.75
CA LYS A 367 -15.26 -6.59 -1.45
C LYS A 367 -16.35 -5.71 -0.82
N LEU A 368 -16.98 -4.83 -1.59
CA LEU A 368 -18.10 -4.00 -1.12
C LEU A 368 -19.29 -4.86 -0.67
N GLY A 369 -19.58 -5.95 -1.39
CA GLY A 369 -20.61 -6.91 -0.99
C GLY A 369 -20.34 -7.57 0.36
N TYR A 370 -19.08 -7.87 0.71
CA TYR A 370 -18.72 -8.42 2.03
C TYR A 370 -18.63 -7.38 3.14
N LEU A 371 -18.22 -6.15 2.82
CA LEU A 371 -18.25 -5.05 3.78
C LEU A 371 -19.69 -4.70 4.16
N ALA A 372 -20.60 -4.74 3.19
CA ALA A 372 -22.04 -4.53 3.32
C ALA A 372 -22.37 -3.43 4.36
N PRO A 373 -21.95 -2.17 4.14
CA PRO A 373 -22.13 -1.12 5.13
C PRO A 373 -23.62 -0.80 5.32
N ALA A 374 -24.06 -0.69 6.57
CA ALA A 374 -25.37 -0.17 6.90
C ALA A 374 -25.49 1.33 6.57
N ALA A 375 -26.70 1.87 6.51
CA ALA A 375 -26.94 3.27 6.13
C ALA A 375 -26.24 4.30 7.02
N ASN A 376 -25.98 3.96 8.28
CA ASN A 376 -25.30 4.79 9.27
C ASN A 376 -23.82 4.42 9.49
N GLU A 377 -23.24 3.57 8.63
CA GLU A 377 -21.84 3.19 8.72
C GLU A 377 -20.96 3.96 7.72
N VAL A 378 -19.70 4.12 8.08
CA VAL A 378 -18.64 4.65 7.22
C VAL A 378 -17.62 3.54 6.99
N ILE A 379 -17.22 3.34 5.73
CA ILE A 379 -16.11 2.44 5.41
C ILE A 379 -14.80 3.14 5.74
N ILE A 380 -13.93 2.48 6.51
CA ILE A 380 -12.59 3.01 6.77
C ILE A 380 -11.50 2.06 6.27
N SER A 381 -10.35 2.61 5.92
CA SER A 381 -9.17 1.85 5.49
C SER A 381 -7.88 2.56 5.89
N ALA A 382 -6.72 1.98 5.57
CA ALA A 382 -5.38 2.49 5.89
C ALA A 382 -4.51 2.67 4.63
N ASN A 383 -5.12 2.84 3.46
CA ASN A 383 -4.37 3.02 2.21
C ASN A 383 -5.17 3.80 1.17
N ILE A 384 -4.59 4.89 0.67
CA ILE A 384 -5.23 5.78 -0.31
C ILE A 384 -5.75 5.05 -1.56
N GLY A 385 -5.00 4.05 -2.06
CA GLY A 385 -5.44 3.26 -3.20
C GLY A 385 -6.72 2.47 -2.93
N CYS A 386 -6.85 1.85 -1.74
CA CYS A 386 -8.06 1.15 -1.32
C CYS A 386 -9.23 2.13 -1.15
N ILE A 387 -8.99 3.28 -0.50
CA ILE A 387 -10.00 4.31 -0.24
C ILE A 387 -10.62 4.80 -1.55
N THR A 388 -9.80 5.26 -2.48
CA THR A 388 -10.27 5.78 -3.78
C THR A 388 -10.97 4.70 -4.61
N HIS A 389 -10.43 3.48 -4.59
CA HIS A 389 -10.99 2.40 -5.38
C HIS A 389 -12.35 1.93 -4.85
N LEU A 390 -12.48 1.72 -3.54
CA LEU A 390 -13.76 1.38 -2.92
C LEU A 390 -14.78 2.50 -3.09
N GLN A 391 -14.38 3.78 -2.87
CA GLN A 391 -15.27 4.93 -3.06
C GLN A 391 -15.84 5.02 -4.48
N SER A 392 -15.11 4.54 -5.49
CA SER A 392 -15.62 4.52 -6.88
C SER A 392 -16.77 3.51 -7.12
N GLY A 393 -17.05 2.63 -6.16
CA GLY A 393 -18.08 1.60 -6.26
C GLY A 393 -19.24 1.74 -5.28
N THR A 394 -19.23 2.76 -4.40
CA THR A 394 -20.29 2.95 -3.39
C THR A 394 -20.56 4.42 -3.13
N ALA A 395 -21.81 4.72 -2.73
CA ALA A 395 -22.20 6.03 -2.21
C ALA A 395 -21.82 6.21 -0.71
N THR A 396 -21.59 5.11 0.02
CA THR A 396 -21.13 5.15 1.41
C THR A 396 -19.75 5.82 1.48
N PRO A 397 -19.52 6.78 2.39
CA PRO A 397 -18.22 7.41 2.52
C PRO A 397 -17.12 6.39 2.83
N VAL A 398 -15.99 6.50 2.12
CA VAL A 398 -14.79 5.69 2.37
C VAL A 398 -13.67 6.63 2.81
N ARG A 399 -13.17 6.49 4.04
CA ARG A 399 -12.20 7.39 4.67
C ARG A 399 -10.97 6.65 5.16
N HIS A 400 -9.91 7.39 5.43
CA HIS A 400 -8.81 6.86 6.23
C HIS A 400 -9.22 6.82 7.70
N TRP A 401 -8.84 5.76 8.43
CA TRP A 401 -9.21 5.64 9.85
C TRP A 401 -8.73 6.82 10.70
N VAL A 402 -7.59 7.43 10.35
CA VAL A 402 -7.05 8.60 11.04
C VAL A 402 -7.92 9.84 10.90
N GLU A 403 -8.66 10.00 9.80
CA GLU A 403 -9.58 11.12 9.59
C GLU A 403 -10.76 11.08 10.57
N VAL A 404 -11.23 9.86 10.86
CA VAL A 404 -12.33 9.67 11.82
C VAL A 404 -11.87 9.97 13.24
N LEU A 405 -10.66 9.56 13.60
CA LEU A 405 -10.03 9.87 14.88
C LEU A 405 -9.76 11.38 15.03
N ASP A 406 -9.25 12.03 13.98
CA ASP A 406 -9.01 13.47 13.93
C ASP A 406 -10.32 14.27 14.11
N ALA A 407 -11.39 13.85 13.44
CA ALA A 407 -12.70 14.49 13.56
C ALA A 407 -13.24 14.39 15.01
N ALA A 408 -13.08 13.25 15.66
CA ALA A 408 -13.48 13.08 17.06
C ALA A 408 -12.67 13.98 18.01
N LEU A 409 -11.35 14.08 17.79
CA LEU A 409 -10.47 14.96 18.57
C LEU A 409 -10.76 16.45 18.32
N SER A 410 -11.16 16.84 17.12
CA SER A 410 -11.47 18.24 16.76
C SER A 410 -12.79 18.70 17.33
N ALA A 411 -13.77 17.83 17.50
CA ALA A 411 -15.03 18.15 18.18
C ALA A 411 -14.82 18.58 19.65
N THR A 412 -13.73 18.14 20.28
CA THR A 412 -13.34 18.56 21.63
C THR A 412 -12.90 20.02 21.71
N GLN A 413 -12.26 20.54 20.66
CA GLN A 413 -11.67 21.89 20.69
C GLN A 413 -12.74 23.00 20.55
N SER A 414 -13.85 22.70 19.87
CA SER A 414 -14.96 23.64 19.72
C SER A 414 -15.84 23.76 20.97
N GLY A 415 -15.80 22.79 21.89
CA GLY A 415 -16.55 22.84 23.17
C GLY A 415 -15.87 23.59 24.31
N PHE A 416 -14.58 23.93 24.18
CA PHE A 416 -13.83 24.70 25.18
C PHE A 416 -13.69 26.20 24.88
N ALA A 417 -14.22 26.66 23.73
CA ALA A 417 -14.15 28.06 23.28
C ALA A 417 -15.49 28.82 23.46
N ALA A 418 -16.39 28.32 24.31
CA ALA A 418 -17.65 28.97 24.68
C ALA A 418 -17.67 29.41 26.14
#